data_308cf86049eb619e846a0301f718332e
#
_entry.id   308cf86049eb619e846a0301f718332e
#
_cell.length_a   1.000
_cell.length_b   1.000
_cell.length_c   1.000
_cell.angle_alpha   90.00
_cell.angle_beta   90.00
_cell.angle_gamma   90.00
#
_symmetry.space_group_name_H-M   'P 1'
#
loop_
_entity.id
_entity.type
_entity.pdbx_description
1 polymer ?
#
loop_
_entity_poly.entity_id
_entity_poly.type
_entity_poly.pdbx_seq_one_letter_code
_entity_poly.pdbx_strand_id
1 'polypeptide(L)'
;GSVQMLKAEFKDVKLIANAQNIGFSKANNQGIAQAQGQYILLLNPDTLVYENTFEDCLNFSTQTNNCGGIGVQMLDANNQFLKESKRGFPTPWASLCRLSFINKLFPNSALFNGYYLGHLNKDENHQVEVLAGAFIWLKKSIIDEVGGLDEAYFMYGEDIDFSYRIQHA
;
A
#
# COMPACT_ATOMS: atom_id res chain seq x y z
N GLY A 1 8.69 24.23 -9.65
CA GLY A 1 7.98 22.95 -9.51
C GLY A 1 8.59 22.09 -8.41
N SER A 2 8.01 20.92 -8.13
CA SER A 2 8.40 20.04 -7.00
C SER A 2 9.89 19.69 -6.97
N VAL A 3 10.50 19.42 -8.12
CA VAL A 3 11.95 19.12 -8.22
C VAL A 3 12.81 20.28 -7.73
N GLN A 4 12.45 21.52 -8.07
CA GLN A 4 13.21 22.70 -7.66
C GLN A 4 13.06 22.95 -6.14
N MET A 5 11.85 22.78 -5.62
CA MET A 5 11.56 22.87 -4.19
C MET A 5 12.38 21.82 -3.40
N LEU A 6 12.34 20.55 -3.81
CA LEU A 6 13.10 19.48 -3.16
C LEU A 6 14.62 19.78 -3.15
N LYS A 7 15.17 20.23 -4.27
CA LYS A 7 16.60 20.57 -4.34
C LYS A 7 16.97 21.78 -3.45
N ALA A 8 16.05 22.72 -3.24
CA ALA A 8 16.31 23.91 -2.44
C ALA A 8 16.14 23.67 -0.93
N GLU A 9 15.10 22.93 -0.56
CA GLU A 9 14.63 22.84 0.82
C GLU A 9 14.99 21.51 1.49
N PHE A 10 15.18 20.42 0.71
CA PHE A 10 15.40 19.06 1.21
C PHE A 10 16.70 18.47 0.64
N LYS A 11 17.83 19.07 0.96
CA LYS A 11 19.15 18.76 0.38
C LYS A 11 19.65 17.34 0.70
N ASP A 12 19.20 16.78 1.83
CA ASP A 12 19.61 15.45 2.29
C ASP A 12 18.73 14.33 1.69
N VAL A 13 17.65 14.70 0.97
CA VAL A 13 16.77 13.73 0.31
C VAL A 13 17.36 13.35 -1.04
N LYS A 14 17.52 12.04 -1.26
CA LYS A 14 17.97 11.51 -2.53
C LYS A 14 16.87 11.65 -3.59
N LEU A 15 17.09 12.51 -4.56
CA LEU A 15 16.11 12.83 -5.59
C LEU A 15 16.42 12.11 -6.91
N ILE A 16 15.46 11.35 -7.41
CA ILE A 16 15.46 10.79 -8.77
C ILE A 16 14.45 11.59 -9.61
N ALA A 17 14.97 12.41 -10.51
CA ALA A 17 14.13 13.25 -11.37
C ALA A 17 14.03 12.64 -12.78
N ASN A 18 12.88 12.06 -13.10
CA ASN A 18 12.61 11.53 -14.43
C ASN A 18 12.23 12.65 -15.41
N ALA A 19 12.73 12.59 -16.64
CA ALA A 19 12.45 13.56 -17.68
C ALA A 19 10.99 13.51 -18.18
N GLN A 20 10.32 12.39 -17.99
CA GLN A 20 8.93 12.14 -18.37
C GLN A 20 8.23 11.28 -17.31
N ASN A 21 6.89 11.23 -17.38
CA ASN A 21 6.12 10.33 -16.53
C ASN A 21 6.34 8.88 -17.01
N ILE A 22 7.01 8.08 -16.19
CA ILE A 22 7.32 6.65 -16.46
C ILE A 22 6.35 5.68 -15.79
N GLY A 23 5.33 6.18 -15.07
CA GLY A 23 4.37 5.41 -14.32
C GLY A 23 4.81 5.13 -12.88
N PHE A 24 3.86 4.65 -12.09
CA PHE A 24 4.04 4.42 -10.65
C PHE A 24 5.04 3.29 -10.36
N SER A 25 4.86 2.14 -11.01
CA SER A 25 5.70 0.95 -10.77
C SER A 25 7.18 1.22 -11.08
N LYS A 26 7.47 1.77 -12.27
CA LYS A 26 8.86 2.09 -12.67
C LYS A 26 9.51 3.11 -11.74
N ALA A 27 8.77 4.15 -11.36
CA ALA A 27 9.31 5.19 -10.48
C ALA A 27 9.63 4.64 -9.09
N ASN A 28 8.75 3.81 -8.51
CA ASN A 28 9.02 3.16 -7.24
C ASN A 28 10.17 2.16 -7.33
N ASN A 29 10.27 1.37 -8.39
CA ASN A 29 11.37 0.42 -8.58
C ASN A 29 12.74 1.11 -8.66
N GLN A 30 12.82 2.31 -9.24
CA GLN A 30 14.06 3.12 -9.20
C GLN A 30 14.44 3.49 -7.76
N GLY A 31 13.47 3.84 -6.92
CA GLY A 31 13.68 4.11 -5.50
C GLY A 31 14.11 2.86 -4.74
N ILE A 32 13.40 1.75 -4.94
CA ILE A 32 13.69 0.44 -4.33
C ILE A 32 15.13 0.02 -4.65
N ALA A 33 15.56 0.12 -5.90
CA ALA A 33 16.91 -0.26 -6.33
C ALA A 33 18.03 0.55 -5.65
N GLN A 34 17.73 1.74 -5.16
CA GLN A 34 18.68 2.61 -4.46
C GLN A 34 18.54 2.58 -2.94
N ALA A 35 17.50 1.92 -2.43
CA ALA A 35 17.24 1.83 -1.01
C ALA A 35 18.24 0.91 -0.31
N GLN A 36 18.78 1.37 0.83
CA GLN A 36 19.79 0.66 1.64
C GLN A 36 19.24 0.20 3.00
N GLY A 37 18.03 0.59 3.34
CA GLY A 37 17.38 0.23 4.60
C GLY A 37 16.99 -1.24 4.66
N GLN A 38 16.87 -1.77 5.88
CA GLN A 38 16.33 -3.11 6.13
C GLN A 38 14.82 -3.18 5.85
N TYR A 39 14.14 -2.05 5.97
CA TYR A 39 12.73 -1.87 5.65
C TYR A 39 12.60 -0.85 4.53
N ILE A 40 11.61 -1.03 3.70
CA ILE A 40 11.25 -0.15 2.61
C ILE A 40 9.80 0.29 2.82
N LEU A 41 9.56 1.57 2.67
CA LEU A 41 8.23 2.17 2.66
C LEU A 41 7.95 2.74 1.29
N LEU A 42 6.92 2.24 0.63
CA LEU A 42 6.29 2.91 -0.51
C LEU A 42 5.25 3.86 0.08
N LEU A 43 5.40 5.15 -0.16
CA LEU A 43 4.56 6.20 0.42
C LEU A 43 4.17 7.21 -0.66
N ASN A 44 2.89 7.46 -0.81
CA ASN A 44 2.42 8.51 -1.70
C ASN A 44 2.77 9.91 -1.14
N PRO A 45 3.15 10.85 -2.01
CA PRO A 45 3.60 12.18 -1.58
C PRO A 45 2.46 13.08 -1.06
N ASP A 46 1.22 12.69 -1.20
CA ASP A 46 0.01 13.39 -0.76
C ASP A 46 -0.57 12.84 0.56
N THR A 47 0.21 12.02 1.28
CA THR A 47 -0.19 11.47 2.57
C THR A 47 0.42 12.25 3.73
N LEU A 48 -0.34 12.40 4.81
CA LEU A 48 0.14 12.84 6.12
C LEU A 48 0.30 11.62 7.02
N VAL A 49 1.47 11.46 7.60
CA VAL A 49 1.78 10.32 8.48
C VAL A 49 1.77 10.80 9.92
N TYR A 50 1.07 10.08 10.81
CA TYR A 50 1.06 10.40 12.24
C TYR A 50 2.40 10.07 12.90
N GLU A 51 2.71 10.76 14.00
CA GLU A 51 4.02 10.80 14.65
C GLU A 51 4.63 9.41 14.95
N ASN A 52 3.84 8.46 15.45
CA ASN A 52 4.33 7.15 15.86
C ASN A 52 4.19 6.06 14.79
N THR A 53 3.67 6.37 13.61
CA THR A 53 3.32 5.34 12.59
C THR A 53 4.51 4.48 12.20
N PHE A 54 5.69 5.04 12.04
CA PHE A 54 6.87 4.28 11.62
C PHE A 54 7.39 3.38 12.74
N GLU A 55 7.36 3.86 13.98
CA GLU A 55 7.72 3.07 15.14
C GLU A 55 6.75 1.90 15.36
N ASP A 56 5.46 2.15 15.23
CA ASP A 56 4.42 1.12 15.33
C ASP A 56 4.58 0.06 14.24
N CYS A 57 4.85 0.46 12.99
CA CYS A 57 5.12 -0.48 11.90
C CYS A 57 6.38 -1.32 12.16
N LEU A 58 7.45 -0.69 12.66
CA LEU A 58 8.68 -1.40 13.00
C LEU A 58 8.45 -2.42 14.12
N ASN A 59 7.81 -1.99 15.21
CA ASN A 59 7.49 -2.85 16.34
C ASN A 59 6.60 -4.03 15.92
N PHE A 60 5.55 -3.77 15.13
CA PHE A 60 4.69 -4.82 14.61
C PHE A 60 5.46 -5.80 13.71
N SER A 61 6.31 -5.29 12.80
CA SER A 61 7.12 -6.12 11.89
C SER A 61 8.10 -7.03 12.63
N THR A 62 8.63 -6.58 13.78
CA THR A 62 9.60 -7.36 14.56
C THR A 62 8.94 -8.40 15.45
N GLN A 63 7.71 -8.15 15.88
CA GLN A 63 6.94 -9.02 16.79
C GLN A 63 6.08 -10.04 16.03
N THR A 64 5.78 -9.79 14.75
CA THR A 64 4.91 -10.65 13.94
C THR A 64 5.75 -11.58 13.06
N ASN A 65 5.64 -12.89 13.31
CA ASN A 65 6.25 -13.89 12.44
C ASN A 65 5.56 -13.89 11.06
N ASN A 66 6.37 -14.06 10.01
CA ASN A 66 5.88 -14.12 8.62
C ASN A 66 5.10 -12.85 8.18
N CYS A 67 5.51 -11.68 8.67
CA CYS A 67 4.96 -10.42 8.22
C CYS A 67 5.48 -10.10 6.82
N GLY A 68 4.66 -10.33 5.80
CA GLY A 68 4.99 -10.03 4.40
C GLY A 68 4.99 -8.53 4.08
N GLY A 69 4.08 -7.78 4.71
CA GLY A 69 3.99 -6.32 4.57
C GLY A 69 2.91 -5.75 5.46
N ILE A 70 2.95 -4.43 5.68
CA ILE A 70 2.00 -3.70 6.51
C ILE A 70 1.41 -2.55 5.70
N GLY A 71 0.08 -2.45 5.68
CA GLY A 71 -0.66 -1.26 5.39
C GLY A 71 -1.19 -0.64 6.68
N VAL A 72 -1.50 0.63 6.65
CA VAL A 72 -2.03 1.34 7.82
C VAL A 72 -3.49 1.74 7.61
N GLN A 73 -4.18 2.04 8.68
CA GLN A 73 -5.49 2.66 8.62
C GLN A 73 -5.37 4.04 7.96
N MET A 74 -6.06 4.24 6.86
CA MET A 74 -6.10 5.53 6.18
C MET A 74 -7.37 6.29 6.54
N LEU A 75 -7.22 7.59 6.72
CA LEU A 75 -8.30 8.53 7.01
C LEU A 75 -8.36 9.59 5.91
N ASP A 76 -9.53 10.12 5.64
CA ASP A 76 -9.70 11.30 4.78
C ASP A 76 -9.39 12.61 5.54
N ALA A 77 -9.51 13.75 4.85
CA ALA A 77 -9.28 15.07 5.44
C ALA A 77 -10.25 15.42 6.59
N ASN A 78 -11.34 14.68 6.76
CA ASN A 78 -12.31 14.83 7.84
C ASN A 78 -12.12 13.79 8.96
N ASN A 79 -10.99 13.07 8.97
CA ASN A 79 -10.70 11.95 9.86
C ASN A 79 -11.71 10.80 9.75
N GLN A 80 -12.34 10.62 8.57
CA GLN A 80 -13.20 9.48 8.33
C GLN A 80 -12.41 8.32 7.74
N PHE A 81 -12.70 7.12 8.21
CA PHE A 81 -12.06 5.90 7.74
C PHE A 81 -12.23 5.69 6.24
N LEU A 82 -11.13 5.49 5.55
CA LEU A 82 -11.10 5.09 4.14
C LEU A 82 -11.12 3.57 4.03
N LYS A 83 -12.19 3.04 3.45
CA LYS A 83 -12.39 1.58 3.27
C LYS A 83 -11.30 0.91 2.42
N GLU A 84 -10.58 1.69 1.62
CA GLU A 84 -9.43 1.28 0.83
C GLU A 84 -8.22 0.85 1.68
N SER A 85 -8.22 1.16 2.98
CA SER A 85 -7.19 0.72 3.95
C SER A 85 -7.10 -0.80 4.06
N LYS A 86 -8.21 -1.51 3.84
CA LYS A 86 -8.28 -2.97 3.89
C LYS A 86 -9.07 -3.49 2.71
N ARG A 87 -8.42 -4.31 1.89
CA ARG A 87 -9.01 -4.84 0.66
C ARG A 87 -8.77 -6.34 0.53
N GLY A 88 -9.77 -7.01 -0.02
CA GLY A 88 -9.66 -8.35 -0.55
C GLY A 88 -9.30 -8.34 -2.04
N PHE A 89 -8.94 -9.48 -2.59
CA PHE A 89 -8.73 -9.60 -4.03
C PHE A 89 -10.02 -9.33 -4.82
N PRO A 90 -9.89 -8.70 -5.99
CA PRO A 90 -11.02 -8.41 -6.88
C PRO A 90 -11.50 -9.67 -7.60
N THR A 91 -12.05 -10.65 -6.86
CA THR A 91 -12.66 -11.83 -7.47
C THR A 91 -13.87 -11.42 -8.32
N PRO A 92 -14.31 -12.26 -9.28
CA PRO A 92 -15.50 -11.98 -10.10
C PRO A 92 -16.74 -11.67 -9.24
N TRP A 93 -16.94 -12.41 -8.14
CA TRP A 93 -18.05 -12.19 -7.22
C TRP A 93 -17.92 -10.86 -6.45
N ALA A 94 -16.77 -10.59 -5.87
CA ALA A 94 -16.51 -9.34 -5.15
C ALA A 94 -16.66 -8.12 -6.08
N SER A 95 -16.21 -8.25 -7.34
CA SER A 95 -16.35 -7.22 -8.36
C SER A 95 -17.83 -7.01 -8.75
N LEU A 96 -18.58 -8.11 -8.94
CA LEU A 96 -20.01 -8.03 -9.22
C LEU A 96 -20.78 -7.34 -8.09
N CYS A 97 -20.54 -7.72 -6.83
CA CYS A 97 -21.17 -7.10 -5.66
C CYS A 97 -20.85 -5.61 -5.55
N ARG A 98 -19.62 -5.22 -5.90
CA ARG A 98 -19.20 -3.80 -5.91
C ARG A 98 -19.89 -3.02 -7.02
N LEU A 99 -19.89 -3.52 -8.26
CA LEU A 99 -20.47 -2.85 -9.43
C LEU A 99 -21.99 -2.73 -9.33
N SER A 100 -22.67 -3.75 -8.76
CA SER A 100 -24.12 -3.75 -8.54
C SER A 100 -24.54 -3.01 -7.28
N PHE A 101 -23.60 -2.42 -6.51
CA PHE A 101 -23.82 -1.75 -5.24
C PHE A 101 -24.44 -2.62 -4.13
N ILE A 102 -24.51 -3.93 -4.28
CA ILE A 102 -25.00 -4.86 -3.25
C ILE A 102 -24.15 -4.74 -1.97
N ASN A 103 -22.85 -4.51 -2.10
CA ASN A 103 -21.97 -4.26 -0.97
C ASN A 103 -22.40 -3.08 -0.08
N LYS A 104 -23.13 -2.09 -0.61
CA LYS A 104 -23.67 -0.96 0.17
C LYS A 104 -24.89 -1.34 0.99
N LEU A 105 -25.67 -2.32 0.52
CA LEU A 105 -26.84 -2.84 1.24
C LEU A 105 -26.41 -3.76 2.39
N PHE A 106 -25.27 -4.43 2.24
CA PHE A 106 -24.74 -5.36 3.22
C PHE A 106 -23.30 -4.99 3.60
N PRO A 107 -23.04 -3.82 4.22
CA PRO A 107 -21.71 -3.28 4.43
C PRO A 107 -20.80 -4.14 5.32
N ASN A 108 -21.38 -4.89 6.26
CA ASN A 108 -20.65 -5.74 7.20
C ASN A 108 -20.63 -7.22 6.78
N SER A 109 -21.00 -7.54 5.55
CA SER A 109 -21.03 -8.92 5.07
C SER A 109 -19.71 -9.34 4.44
N ALA A 110 -19.13 -10.44 4.90
CA ALA A 110 -17.97 -11.04 4.26
C ALA A 110 -18.28 -11.49 2.82
N LEU A 111 -19.52 -11.97 2.56
CA LEU A 111 -19.94 -12.46 1.26
C LEU A 111 -20.17 -11.33 0.25
N PHE A 112 -20.88 -10.27 0.64
CA PHE A 112 -21.31 -9.20 -0.27
C PHE A 112 -20.39 -7.98 -0.28
N ASN A 113 -19.55 -7.81 0.76
CA ASN A 113 -18.57 -6.74 0.86
C ASN A 113 -17.14 -7.26 1.07
N GLY A 114 -16.82 -8.40 0.46
CA GLY A 114 -15.49 -9.03 0.54
C GLY A 114 -14.37 -8.16 -0.05
N TYR A 115 -14.66 -7.36 -1.07
CA TYR A 115 -13.66 -6.46 -1.64
C TYR A 115 -13.12 -5.42 -0.64
N TYR A 116 -13.97 -4.86 0.22
CA TYR A 116 -13.56 -3.90 1.26
C TYR A 116 -13.42 -4.54 2.64
N LEU A 117 -13.52 -5.86 2.73
CA LEU A 117 -13.45 -6.61 3.97
C LEU A 117 -14.32 -5.98 5.07
N GLY A 118 -15.55 -5.64 4.70
CA GLY A 118 -16.47 -4.87 5.54
C GLY A 118 -16.84 -5.52 6.88
N HIS A 119 -16.65 -6.82 6.99
CA HIS A 119 -16.87 -7.60 8.22
C HIS A 119 -15.75 -7.46 9.25
N LEU A 120 -14.57 -6.93 8.85
CA LEU A 120 -13.46 -6.73 9.76
C LEU A 120 -13.60 -5.39 10.50
N ASN A 121 -13.31 -5.39 11.79
CA ASN A 121 -13.27 -4.17 12.59
C ASN A 121 -12.16 -3.24 12.11
N LYS A 122 -12.47 -1.96 11.89
CA LYS A 122 -11.49 -0.98 11.41
C LYS A 122 -10.44 -0.58 12.46
N ASP A 123 -10.74 -0.79 13.73
CA ASP A 123 -9.91 -0.38 14.87
C ASP A 123 -9.03 -1.54 15.41
N GLU A 124 -8.94 -2.64 14.67
CA GLU A 124 -8.12 -3.81 15.01
C GLU A 124 -7.17 -4.17 13.87
N ASN A 125 -6.06 -4.81 14.21
CA ASN A 125 -5.12 -5.33 13.22
C ASN A 125 -5.67 -6.62 12.59
N HIS A 126 -5.63 -6.69 11.28
CA HIS A 126 -6.12 -7.84 10.52
C HIS A 126 -5.14 -8.24 9.43
N GLN A 127 -5.14 -9.53 9.12
CA GLN A 127 -4.55 -9.97 7.85
C GLN A 127 -5.49 -9.59 6.72
N VAL A 128 -4.94 -8.92 5.70
CA VAL A 128 -5.66 -8.48 4.50
C VAL A 128 -5.01 -9.06 3.25
N GLU A 129 -5.78 -9.19 2.18
CA GLU A 129 -5.27 -9.76 0.94
C GLU A 129 -4.51 -8.72 0.09
N VAL A 130 -4.91 -7.45 0.14
CA VAL A 130 -4.32 -6.39 -0.69
C VAL A 130 -3.98 -5.18 0.17
N LEU A 131 -2.73 -4.78 0.15
CA LEU A 131 -2.24 -3.53 0.72
C LEU A 131 -2.49 -2.37 -0.24
N ALA A 132 -2.83 -1.20 0.29
CA ALA A 132 -3.03 -0.02 -0.52
C ALA A 132 -1.68 0.59 -0.94
N GLY A 133 -1.50 0.85 -2.24
CA GLY A 133 -0.26 1.43 -2.78
C GLY A 133 0.13 2.80 -2.20
N ALA A 134 -0.81 3.46 -1.49
CA ALA A 134 -0.53 4.72 -0.81
C ALA A 134 0.43 4.59 0.38
N PHE A 135 0.44 3.43 1.05
CA PHE A 135 1.35 3.11 2.15
C PHE A 135 1.59 1.60 2.19
N ILE A 136 2.79 1.16 1.83
CA ILE A 136 3.23 -0.24 1.94
C ILE A 136 4.59 -0.29 2.65
N TRP A 137 4.59 -0.79 3.88
CA TRP A 137 5.79 -1.04 4.67
C TRP A 137 6.16 -2.51 4.61
N LEU A 138 7.41 -2.84 4.27
CA LEU A 138 7.86 -4.23 4.19
C LEU A 138 9.37 -4.37 4.42
N LYS A 139 9.82 -5.58 4.76
CA LYS A 139 11.25 -5.90 4.81
C LYS A 139 11.83 -5.92 3.40
N LYS A 140 13.06 -5.40 3.26
CA LYS A 140 13.77 -5.46 1.96
C LYS A 140 13.93 -6.89 1.45
N SER A 141 14.14 -7.87 2.34
CA SER A 141 14.24 -9.28 1.98
C SER A 141 13.01 -9.83 1.24
N ILE A 142 11.82 -9.33 1.55
CA ILE A 142 10.60 -9.70 0.82
C ILE A 142 10.68 -9.21 -0.64
N ILE A 143 11.13 -7.97 -0.84
CA ILE A 143 11.32 -7.45 -2.21
C ILE A 143 12.40 -8.22 -2.96
N ASP A 144 13.48 -8.60 -2.27
CA ASP A 144 14.56 -9.39 -2.87
C ASP A 144 14.07 -10.80 -3.29
N GLU A 145 13.05 -11.34 -2.63
CA GLU A 145 12.43 -12.63 -2.93
C GLU A 145 11.38 -12.53 -4.05
N VAL A 146 10.41 -11.62 -3.92
CA VAL A 146 9.28 -11.53 -4.85
C VAL A 146 9.51 -10.59 -6.03
N GLY A 147 10.59 -9.81 -6.01
CA GLY A 147 10.84 -8.72 -6.95
C GLY A 147 10.13 -7.43 -6.57
N GLY A 148 10.39 -6.36 -7.32
CA GLY A 148 9.69 -5.06 -7.19
C GLY A 148 8.26 -5.09 -7.75
N LEU A 149 7.69 -3.92 -7.97
CA LEU A 149 6.39 -3.75 -8.64
C LEU A 149 6.49 -4.16 -10.11
N ASP A 150 5.46 -4.82 -10.66
CA ASP A 150 5.43 -5.16 -12.08
C ASP A 150 5.28 -3.90 -12.95
N GLU A 151 6.27 -3.65 -13.79
CA GLU A 151 6.35 -2.47 -14.65
C GLU A 151 5.41 -2.48 -15.85
N ALA A 152 4.71 -3.60 -16.08
CA ALA A 152 3.60 -3.66 -17.03
C ALA A 152 2.41 -2.80 -16.57
N TYR A 153 2.26 -2.58 -15.26
CA TYR A 153 1.27 -1.66 -14.71
C TYR A 153 1.84 -0.24 -14.70
N PHE A 154 1.27 0.62 -15.54
CA PHE A 154 1.62 2.04 -15.54
C PHE A 154 1.13 2.74 -14.25
N MET A 155 -0.11 2.47 -13.87
CA MET A 155 -0.80 2.95 -12.67
C MET A 155 -2.04 2.10 -12.43
N TYR A 156 -2.32 1.75 -11.16
CA TYR A 156 -3.39 0.88 -10.68
C TYR A 156 -3.24 -0.60 -11.06
N GLY A 157 -3.42 -1.44 -10.08
CA GLY A 157 -3.31 -2.90 -10.18
C GLY A 157 -1.97 -3.46 -9.74
N GLU A 158 -0.91 -2.64 -9.73
CA GLU A 158 0.42 -3.01 -9.26
C GLU A 158 0.43 -3.41 -7.78
N ASP A 159 -0.39 -2.78 -6.96
CA ASP A 159 -0.55 -3.09 -5.54
C ASP A 159 -1.26 -4.44 -5.32
N ILE A 160 -2.21 -4.77 -6.17
CA ILE A 160 -2.91 -6.07 -6.17
C ILE A 160 -1.94 -7.19 -6.56
N ASP A 161 -1.22 -7.03 -7.67
CA ASP A 161 -0.21 -7.97 -8.14
C ASP A 161 0.88 -8.18 -7.08
N PHE A 162 1.42 -7.09 -6.56
CA PHE A 162 2.48 -7.12 -5.55
C PHE A 162 2.03 -7.82 -4.27
N SER A 163 0.84 -7.51 -3.78
CA SER A 163 0.25 -8.18 -2.60
C SER A 163 0.03 -9.67 -2.87
N TYR A 164 -0.41 -10.04 -4.08
CA TYR A 164 -0.58 -11.43 -4.48
C TYR A 164 0.76 -12.19 -4.44
N ARG A 165 1.82 -11.64 -5.01
CA ARG A 165 3.16 -12.26 -4.99
C ARG A 165 3.72 -12.42 -3.59
N ILE A 166 3.55 -11.41 -2.73
CA ILE A 166 3.98 -11.47 -1.32
C ILE A 166 3.27 -12.60 -0.56
N GLN A 167 1.98 -12.83 -0.82
CA GLN A 167 1.23 -13.89 -0.12
C GLN A 167 1.58 -15.30 -0.58
N HIS A 168 2.19 -15.45 -1.74
CA HIS A 168 2.51 -16.75 -2.34
C HIS A 168 4.01 -17.09 -2.30
N ALA A 169 4.81 -16.22 -1.67
CA ALA A 169 6.20 -16.47 -1.33
C ALA A 169 6.32 -17.00 0.10
#